data_34b8e76c42d858633ac3e6fb60f1437c
#
_entry.id   34b8e76c42d858633ac3e6fb60f1437c
#
_cell.length_a   1.000
_cell.length_b   1.000
_cell.length_c   1.000
_cell.angle_alpha   90.00
_cell.angle_beta   90.00
_cell.angle_gamma   90.00
#
_symmetry.space_group_name_H-M   'P 1'
#
loop_
_entity.id
_entity.type
_entity.pdbx_description
1 polymer ?
#
loop_
_entity_poly.entity_id
_entity_poly.type
_entity_poly.pdbx_seq_one_letter_code
_entity_poly.pdbx_strand_id
1 'polypeptide(L)'
;NHSKSKSFTMPRKAHKRGHSTHIRGLSKEKVCVPCAVNRNGLSISKITNTGRVSTKDLHHIYDGRIETDSTLVTDKMNSYVRFTNANGIELVQLKTGKAKKGIYNIQHINSYHSQLKRFMGGFNGVSTKYLNNYLVWNNLVNYAKESDTEKRNIFLTFVMATLKSVKCRDLTNRPAVPLIA
;
A
#
# COMPACT_ATOMS: atom_id res chain seq x y z
N ASN A 1 -0.81 19.71 -2.31
CA ASN A 1 -0.59 20.86 -1.46
C ASN A 1 0.42 20.63 -0.34
N HIS A 2 1.69 20.33 -0.70
CA HIS A 2 2.74 20.08 0.26
C HIS A 2 3.55 21.32 0.61
N SER A 3 3.29 22.41 -0.08
CA SER A 3 4.06 23.66 0.04
C SER A 3 3.93 24.36 1.40
N LYS A 4 3.02 23.91 2.26
CA LYS A 4 2.75 24.59 3.55
C LYS A 4 3.35 23.88 4.77
N SER A 5 3.93 22.71 4.64
CA SER A 5 4.57 22.01 5.77
C SER A 5 6.08 22.20 5.70
N LYS A 6 6.59 23.15 6.45
CA LYS A 6 8.03 23.44 6.59
C LYS A 6 8.86 22.27 7.19
N SER A 7 8.20 21.24 7.70
CA SER A 7 8.84 20.11 8.39
C SER A 7 8.99 18.83 7.55
N PHE A 8 8.67 18.88 6.26
CA PHE A 8 8.67 17.71 5.41
C PHE A 8 9.57 17.88 4.19
N THR A 9 10.64 17.11 4.14
CA THR A 9 11.48 17.00 2.95
C THR A 9 10.96 15.88 2.06
N MET A 10 10.40 16.24 0.91
CA MET A 10 10.03 15.27 -0.13
C MET A 10 11.29 14.81 -0.87
N PRO A 11 11.40 13.53 -1.25
CA PRO A 11 12.51 13.03 -2.07
C PRO A 11 12.50 13.61 -3.50
N ARG A 12 11.50 14.35 -3.84
CA ARG A 12 11.34 15.09 -5.09
C ARG A 12 10.76 16.47 -4.86
N LYS A 13 10.98 17.39 -5.79
CA LYS A 13 10.33 18.71 -5.76
C LYS A 13 8.80 18.55 -5.81
N ALA A 14 8.09 19.32 -5.00
CA ALA A 14 6.64 19.37 -5.04
C ALA A 14 6.17 19.94 -6.37
N HIS A 15 5.19 19.29 -7.01
CA HIS A 15 4.54 19.84 -8.19
C HIS A 15 3.67 21.02 -7.78
N LYS A 16 3.80 22.15 -8.44
CA LYS A 16 2.96 23.34 -8.20
C LYS A 16 1.51 23.12 -8.66
N ARG A 17 1.32 22.32 -9.68
CA ARG A 17 0.03 21.81 -10.18
C ARG A 17 0.25 20.38 -10.60
N GLY A 18 -0.80 19.54 -10.54
CA GLY A 18 -0.71 18.12 -10.85
C GLY A 18 -0.32 17.82 -12.30
N HIS A 19 0.93 18.11 -12.68
CA HIS A 19 1.46 17.65 -13.96
C HIS A 19 1.66 16.15 -13.91
N SER A 20 1.14 15.46 -14.91
CA SER A 20 1.47 14.06 -15.13
C SER A 20 2.97 13.93 -15.40
N THR A 21 3.60 12.91 -14.83
CA THR A 21 4.97 12.59 -15.20
C THR A 21 4.98 12.15 -16.66
N HIS A 22 5.83 12.73 -17.49
CA HIS A 22 5.99 12.31 -18.90
C HIS A 22 6.69 10.94 -19.03
N ILE A 23 7.25 10.43 -17.93
CA ILE A 23 7.94 9.15 -17.90
C ILE A 23 6.92 8.02 -17.76
N ARG A 24 6.80 7.18 -18.77
CA ARG A 24 5.97 5.98 -18.75
C ARG A 24 6.54 4.93 -17.81
N GLY A 25 5.66 4.17 -17.15
CA GLY A 25 6.04 3.07 -16.27
C GLY A 25 6.41 3.49 -14.85
N LEU A 26 7.33 2.74 -14.24
CA LEU A 26 7.81 2.95 -12.87
C LEU A 26 8.90 4.03 -12.86
N SER A 27 8.49 5.27 -12.64
CA SER A 27 9.43 6.39 -12.53
C SER A 27 9.83 6.61 -11.08
N LYS A 28 11.06 7.11 -10.86
CA LYS A 28 11.57 7.49 -9.53
C LYS A 28 10.77 8.63 -8.87
N GLU A 29 9.88 9.29 -9.61
CA GLU A 29 9.00 10.33 -9.08
C GLU A 29 7.72 9.77 -8.44
N LYS A 30 7.36 8.55 -8.77
CA LYS A 30 6.14 7.92 -8.26
C LYS A 30 6.41 7.23 -6.94
N VAL A 31 5.54 7.47 -5.97
CA VAL A 31 5.58 6.77 -4.68
C VAL A 31 5.24 5.31 -4.90
N CYS A 32 6.08 4.43 -4.37
CA CYS A 32 5.88 2.99 -4.40
C CYS A 32 4.98 2.58 -3.24
N VAL A 33 3.92 1.84 -3.56
CA VAL A 33 2.97 1.27 -2.59
C VAL A 33 2.84 -0.22 -2.89
N PRO A 34 3.69 -1.08 -2.34
CA PRO A 34 3.51 -2.52 -2.44
C PRO A 34 2.19 -2.93 -1.78
N CYS A 35 1.47 -3.81 -2.45
CA CYS A 35 0.18 -4.30 -2.01
C CYS A 35 0.16 -5.83 -2.07
N ALA A 36 -0.46 -6.46 -1.07
CA ALA A 36 -0.79 -7.87 -1.08
C ALA A 36 -2.26 -8.06 -0.70
N VAL A 37 -2.90 -9.04 -1.28
CA VAL A 37 -4.30 -9.39 -1.01
C VAL A 37 -4.40 -10.90 -0.95
N ASN A 38 -5.03 -11.43 0.08
CA ASN A 38 -5.32 -12.85 0.18
C ASN A 38 -6.69 -13.19 -0.45
N ARG A 39 -7.01 -14.49 -0.51
CA ARG A 39 -8.29 -14.96 -1.08
C ARG A 39 -9.52 -14.51 -0.28
N ASN A 40 -9.35 -14.25 1.02
CA ASN A 40 -10.42 -13.81 1.92
C ASN A 40 -10.63 -12.28 1.88
N GLY A 41 -9.91 -11.55 1.00
CA GLY A 41 -10.03 -10.11 0.87
C GLY A 41 -9.21 -9.30 1.88
N LEU A 42 -8.47 -9.96 2.80
CA LEU A 42 -7.54 -9.24 3.67
C LEU A 42 -6.42 -8.65 2.83
N SER A 43 -6.15 -7.37 3.01
CA SER A 43 -5.19 -6.63 2.21
C SER A 43 -4.18 -5.89 3.06
N ILE A 44 -2.95 -5.81 2.57
CA ILE A 44 -1.86 -5.03 3.15
C ILE A 44 -1.36 -4.08 2.08
N SER A 45 -1.27 -2.81 2.43
CA SER A 45 -0.64 -1.80 1.58
C SER A 45 0.04 -0.75 2.45
N LYS A 46 1.24 -0.34 2.07
CA LYS A 46 2.03 0.65 2.80
C LYS A 46 2.95 1.39 1.84
N ILE A 47 3.20 2.67 2.12
CA ILE A 47 4.22 3.43 1.39
C ILE A 47 5.60 2.89 1.75
N THR A 48 6.48 2.80 0.76
CA THR A 48 7.90 2.48 0.98
C THR A 48 8.81 3.60 0.47
N ASN A 49 9.18 3.53 -0.77
CA ASN A 49 10.12 4.45 -1.41
C ASN A 49 9.50 5.12 -2.64
N THR A 50 10.32 5.61 -3.54
CA THR A 50 9.93 6.06 -4.88
C THR A 50 10.47 5.11 -5.93
N GLY A 51 9.67 4.83 -6.96
CA GLY A 51 10.04 3.95 -8.06
C GLY A 51 9.73 2.48 -7.83
N ARG A 52 10.71 1.60 -8.03
CA ARG A 52 10.51 0.15 -7.92
C ARG A 52 10.64 -0.34 -6.48
N VAL A 53 9.83 -1.34 -6.13
CA VAL A 53 9.94 -2.03 -4.84
C VAL A 53 11.27 -2.80 -4.75
N SER A 54 11.99 -2.63 -3.66
CA SER A 54 13.19 -3.38 -3.33
C SER A 54 12.89 -4.58 -2.42
N THR A 55 13.84 -5.50 -2.28
CA THR A 55 13.70 -6.60 -1.32
C THR A 55 13.58 -6.10 0.12
N LYS A 56 14.31 -5.04 0.49
CA LYS A 56 14.20 -4.39 1.80
C LYS A 56 12.79 -3.88 2.07
N ASP A 57 12.15 -3.28 1.07
CA ASP A 57 10.77 -2.79 1.20
C ASP A 57 9.80 -3.92 1.49
N LEU A 58 9.98 -5.07 0.81
CA LEU A 58 9.15 -6.26 1.01
C LEU A 58 9.31 -6.80 2.43
N HIS A 59 10.54 -6.92 2.93
CA HIS A 59 10.81 -7.31 4.32
C HIS A 59 10.13 -6.35 5.30
N HIS A 60 10.31 -5.05 5.12
CA HIS A 60 9.71 -4.06 6.03
C HIS A 60 8.17 -4.15 6.11
N ILE A 61 7.51 -4.53 5.01
CA ILE A 61 6.05 -4.60 4.96
C ILE A 61 5.52 -5.96 5.36
N TYR A 62 6.15 -7.02 4.89
CA TYR A 62 5.56 -8.36 4.91
C TYR A 62 6.16 -9.30 5.95
N ASP A 63 7.34 -9.00 6.54
CA ASP A 63 7.89 -9.85 7.59
C ASP A 63 6.92 -9.99 8.76
N GLY A 64 6.71 -11.24 9.17
CA GLY A 64 5.76 -11.59 10.22
C GLY A 64 4.26 -11.41 9.87
N ARG A 65 3.94 -11.12 8.60
CA ARG A 65 2.55 -10.94 8.13
C ARG A 65 2.12 -11.91 7.06
N ILE A 66 3.07 -12.60 6.45
CA ILE A 66 2.83 -13.69 5.51
C ILE A 66 3.35 -14.96 6.16
N GLU A 67 2.50 -15.96 6.27
CA GLU A 67 2.86 -17.26 6.84
C GLU A 67 3.82 -18.02 5.90
N THR A 68 4.72 -18.79 6.47
CA THR A 68 5.75 -19.53 5.71
C THR A 68 5.17 -20.56 4.75
N ASP A 69 4.02 -21.14 5.09
CA ASP A 69 3.34 -22.14 4.23
C ASP A 69 2.47 -21.51 3.14
N SER A 70 2.54 -20.17 3.00
CA SER A 70 1.76 -19.47 1.99
C SER A 70 2.40 -19.55 0.62
N THR A 71 1.57 -19.51 -0.43
CA THR A 71 2.01 -19.32 -1.82
C THR A 71 1.82 -17.87 -2.24
N LEU A 72 2.91 -17.17 -2.52
CA LEU A 72 2.89 -15.80 -3.03
C LEU A 72 2.82 -15.78 -4.55
N VAL A 73 1.76 -15.21 -5.10
CA VAL A 73 1.56 -15.09 -6.56
C VAL A 73 1.88 -13.66 -7.00
N THR A 74 2.85 -13.49 -7.89
CA THR A 74 3.33 -12.17 -8.33
C THR A 74 3.59 -12.10 -9.82
N ASP A 75 3.83 -10.89 -10.31
CA ASP A 75 4.51 -10.69 -11.59
C ASP A 75 6.01 -11.03 -11.50
N LYS A 76 6.71 -11.00 -12.64
CA LYS A 76 8.14 -11.33 -12.70
C LYS A 76 9.02 -10.18 -12.20
N MET A 77 9.15 -10.03 -10.89
CA MET A 77 10.13 -9.11 -10.30
C MET A 77 11.12 -9.87 -9.39
N ASN A 78 12.41 -9.62 -9.57
CA ASN A 78 13.49 -10.29 -8.83
C ASN A 78 13.48 -10.00 -7.32
N SER A 79 12.92 -8.86 -6.90
CA SER A 79 12.78 -8.52 -5.47
C SER A 79 11.94 -9.55 -4.71
N TYR A 80 10.90 -10.09 -5.34
CA TYR A 80 10.06 -11.12 -4.73
C TYR A 80 10.78 -12.46 -4.58
N VAL A 81 11.62 -12.85 -5.55
CA VAL A 81 12.41 -14.09 -5.49
C VAL A 81 13.31 -14.10 -4.25
N ARG A 82 14.03 -13.00 -4.03
CA ARG A 82 14.91 -12.88 -2.86
C ARG A 82 14.14 -12.87 -1.54
N PHE A 83 13.01 -12.17 -1.52
CA PHE A 83 12.15 -12.08 -0.34
C PHE A 83 11.57 -13.45 0.04
N THR A 84 10.99 -14.18 -0.92
CA THR A 84 10.36 -15.48 -0.66
C THR A 84 11.37 -16.55 -0.27
N ASN A 85 12.55 -16.57 -0.91
CA ASN A 85 13.63 -17.49 -0.53
C ASN A 85 14.11 -17.26 0.91
N ALA A 86 14.20 -16.00 1.35
CA ALA A 86 14.61 -15.68 2.71
C ALA A 86 13.57 -16.07 3.77
N ASN A 87 12.30 -16.12 3.41
CA ASN A 87 11.19 -16.40 4.34
C ASN A 87 10.58 -17.80 4.17
N GLY A 88 11.11 -18.65 3.31
CA GLY A 88 10.55 -19.99 3.07
C GLY A 88 9.15 -20.02 2.46
N ILE A 89 8.76 -18.96 1.71
CA ILE A 89 7.45 -18.80 1.08
C ILE A 89 7.52 -19.35 -0.34
N GLU A 90 6.52 -20.14 -0.75
CA GLU A 90 6.41 -20.59 -2.13
C GLU A 90 6.12 -19.41 -3.07
N LEU A 91 6.86 -19.30 -4.17
CA LEU A 91 6.69 -18.23 -5.16
C LEU A 91 6.16 -18.74 -6.49
N VAL A 92 5.01 -18.22 -6.92
CA VAL A 92 4.48 -18.43 -8.26
C VAL A 92 4.53 -17.13 -9.04
N GLN A 93 5.42 -17.08 -10.04
CA GLN A 93 5.54 -15.91 -10.90
C GLN A 93 4.76 -16.09 -12.20
N LEU A 94 3.92 -15.12 -12.51
CA LEU A 94 3.16 -15.08 -13.75
C LEU A 94 3.90 -14.25 -14.81
N LYS A 95 3.90 -14.75 -16.06
CA LYS A 95 4.49 -14.01 -17.18
C LYS A 95 3.64 -12.79 -17.53
N THR A 96 4.30 -11.72 -17.95
CA THR A 96 3.65 -10.53 -18.50
C THR A 96 2.66 -10.91 -19.60
N GLY A 97 1.44 -10.40 -19.52
CA GLY A 97 0.37 -10.74 -20.47
C GLY A 97 -0.41 -12.04 -20.15
N LYS A 98 0.05 -12.85 -19.19
CA LYS A 98 -0.68 -14.03 -18.70
C LYS A 98 -1.08 -13.82 -17.25
N ALA A 99 -2.34 -13.46 -17.02
CA ALA A 99 -2.87 -13.23 -15.67
C ALA A 99 -3.17 -14.50 -14.88
N LYS A 100 -2.94 -15.69 -15.45
CA LYS A 100 -3.31 -16.99 -14.84
C LYS A 100 -2.29 -18.09 -15.17
N LYS A 101 -2.03 -18.97 -14.19
CA LYS A 101 -1.27 -20.22 -14.33
C LYS A 101 -1.94 -21.29 -13.46
N GLY A 102 -2.70 -22.21 -14.07
CA GLY A 102 -3.51 -23.16 -13.34
C GLY A 102 -4.55 -22.48 -12.45
N ILE A 103 -4.51 -22.78 -11.16
CA ILE A 103 -5.39 -22.17 -10.14
C ILE A 103 -4.91 -20.77 -9.68
N TYR A 104 -3.67 -20.40 -10.00
CA TYR A 104 -3.07 -19.13 -9.58
C TYR A 104 -3.40 -18.01 -10.56
N ASN A 105 -3.82 -16.88 -10.05
CA ASN A 105 -4.10 -15.68 -10.84
C ASN A 105 -3.81 -14.41 -10.05
N ILE A 106 -3.63 -13.30 -10.76
CA ILE A 106 -3.41 -11.96 -10.19
C ILE A 106 -4.64 -11.05 -10.34
N GLN A 107 -5.82 -11.61 -10.57
CA GLN A 107 -7.04 -10.82 -10.75
C GLN A 107 -7.45 -10.10 -9.47
N HIS A 108 -7.30 -10.74 -8.31
CA HIS A 108 -7.61 -10.14 -7.01
C HIS A 108 -6.76 -8.90 -6.74
N ILE A 109 -5.45 -8.97 -6.96
CA ILE A 109 -4.58 -7.80 -6.77
C ILE A 109 -4.83 -6.72 -7.81
N ASN A 110 -5.14 -7.07 -9.05
CA ASN A 110 -5.50 -6.10 -10.09
C ASN A 110 -6.82 -5.40 -9.77
N SER A 111 -7.80 -6.13 -9.26
CA SER A 111 -9.06 -5.57 -8.76
C SER A 111 -8.81 -4.61 -7.60
N TYR A 112 -7.99 -5.02 -6.63
CA TYR A 112 -7.60 -4.18 -5.51
C TYR A 112 -6.93 -2.87 -5.98
N HIS A 113 -5.96 -2.95 -6.91
CA HIS A 113 -5.31 -1.77 -7.47
C HIS A 113 -6.31 -0.82 -8.16
N SER A 114 -7.28 -1.37 -8.88
CA SER A 114 -8.33 -0.58 -9.54
C SER A 114 -9.24 0.11 -8.53
N GLN A 115 -9.64 -0.59 -7.48
CA GLN A 115 -10.43 -0.03 -6.38
C GLN A 115 -9.67 1.05 -5.62
N LEU A 116 -8.39 0.80 -5.28
CA LEU A 116 -7.54 1.78 -4.62
C LEU A 116 -7.38 3.06 -5.46
N LYS A 117 -7.15 2.93 -6.77
CA LYS A 117 -7.06 4.09 -7.66
C LYS A 117 -8.35 4.89 -7.70
N ARG A 118 -9.50 4.22 -7.74
CA ARG A 118 -10.82 4.85 -7.71
C ARG A 118 -11.06 5.58 -6.39
N PHE A 119 -10.76 4.93 -5.27
CA PHE A 119 -10.84 5.52 -3.94
C PHE A 119 -9.96 6.77 -3.82
N MET A 120 -8.70 6.68 -4.24
CA MET A 120 -7.75 7.80 -4.20
C MET A 120 -8.15 8.94 -5.14
N GLY A 121 -8.77 8.65 -6.28
CA GLY A 121 -9.26 9.64 -7.24
C GLY A 121 -10.28 10.61 -6.66
N GLY A 122 -11.09 10.16 -5.70
CA GLY A 122 -12.09 11.00 -5.02
C GLY A 122 -11.49 12.12 -4.16
N PHE A 123 -10.19 12.10 -3.85
CA PHE A 123 -9.57 13.09 -2.97
C PHE A 123 -8.81 14.21 -3.69
N ASN A 124 -8.81 14.23 -5.02
CA ASN A 124 -8.15 15.26 -5.84
C ASN A 124 -6.69 15.55 -5.46
N GLY A 125 -6.00 14.56 -4.93
CA GLY A 125 -4.62 14.63 -4.48
C GLY A 125 -4.46 14.48 -2.96
N VAL A 126 -3.63 13.54 -2.56
CA VAL A 126 -3.33 13.23 -1.18
C VAL A 126 -1.84 13.47 -0.92
N SER A 127 -1.56 14.16 0.17
CA SER A 127 -0.18 14.32 0.63
C SER A 127 0.43 12.96 0.97
N THR A 128 1.66 12.72 0.52
CA THR A 128 2.43 11.51 0.88
C THR A 128 2.51 11.33 2.40
N LYS A 129 2.57 12.42 3.15
CA LYS A 129 2.52 12.46 4.62
C LYS A 129 1.33 11.69 5.20
N TYR A 130 0.18 11.74 4.53
CA TYR A 130 -1.07 11.12 5.02
C TYR A 130 -1.46 9.87 4.24
N LEU A 131 -0.73 9.52 3.20
CA LEU A 131 -1.13 8.45 2.28
C LEU A 131 -1.32 7.10 2.99
N ASN A 132 -0.49 6.76 3.97
CA ASN A 132 -0.67 5.53 4.76
C ASN A 132 -2.04 5.49 5.49
N ASN A 133 -2.55 6.62 5.97
CA ASN A 133 -3.87 6.65 6.61
C ASN A 133 -4.99 6.30 5.61
N TYR A 134 -4.87 6.83 4.38
CA TYR A 134 -5.83 6.51 3.31
C TYR A 134 -5.73 5.06 2.86
N LEU A 135 -4.51 4.48 2.83
CA LEU A 135 -4.32 3.07 2.54
C LEU A 135 -4.98 2.18 3.59
N VAL A 136 -4.77 2.48 4.87
CA VAL A 136 -5.43 1.76 5.98
C VAL A 136 -6.95 1.92 5.91
N TRP A 137 -7.45 3.12 5.64
CA TRP A 137 -8.88 3.35 5.46
C TRP A 137 -9.46 2.54 4.30
N ASN A 138 -8.81 2.57 3.13
CA ASN A 138 -9.23 1.77 2.00
C ASN A 138 -9.26 0.26 2.33
N ASN A 139 -8.24 -0.24 3.03
CA ASN A 139 -8.16 -1.64 3.42
C ASN A 139 -9.30 -2.01 4.38
N LEU A 140 -9.59 -1.17 5.38
CA LEU A 140 -10.68 -1.39 6.32
C LEU A 140 -12.05 -1.41 5.62
N VAL A 141 -12.31 -0.45 4.73
CA VAL A 141 -13.57 -0.39 3.98
C VAL A 141 -13.76 -1.60 3.08
N ASN A 142 -12.68 -2.13 2.52
CA ASN A 142 -12.73 -3.29 1.63
C ASN A 142 -12.66 -4.64 2.34
N TYR A 143 -12.24 -4.69 3.60
CA TYR A 143 -12.09 -5.94 4.35
C TYR A 143 -13.44 -6.59 4.59
N ALA A 144 -14.38 -5.97 5.16
CA ALA A 144 -15.68 -6.55 5.52
C ALA A 144 -16.78 -6.10 4.55
N LYS A 145 -16.63 -6.37 3.24
CA LYS A 145 -17.56 -5.88 2.22
C LYS A 145 -19.00 -6.35 2.43
N GLU A 146 -19.19 -7.52 3.00
CA GLU A 146 -20.49 -8.20 3.11
C GLU A 146 -21.23 -7.89 4.42
N SER A 147 -20.57 -7.29 5.42
CA SER A 147 -21.17 -7.02 6.72
C SER A 147 -20.82 -5.64 7.26
N ASP A 148 -21.79 -4.73 7.20
CA ASP A 148 -21.63 -3.39 7.81
C ASP A 148 -21.58 -3.48 9.36
N THR A 149 -22.17 -4.52 9.94
CA THR A 149 -22.10 -4.78 11.39
C THR A 149 -20.68 -5.16 11.81
N GLU A 150 -20.00 -6.00 11.03
CA GLU A 150 -18.63 -6.39 11.29
C GLU A 150 -17.68 -5.20 11.17
N LYS A 151 -17.79 -4.39 10.12
CA LYS A 151 -17.02 -3.13 9.97
C LYS A 151 -17.20 -2.21 11.16
N ARG A 152 -18.45 -2.02 11.59
CA ARG A 152 -18.77 -1.19 12.75
C ARG A 152 -18.12 -1.74 14.01
N ASN A 153 -18.19 -3.04 14.26
CA ASN A 153 -17.60 -3.68 15.43
C ASN A 153 -16.08 -3.56 15.44
N ILE A 154 -15.41 -3.80 14.29
CA ILE A 154 -13.97 -3.61 14.14
C ILE A 154 -13.59 -2.15 14.43
N PHE A 155 -14.33 -1.19 13.87
CA PHE A 155 -14.09 0.23 14.09
C PHE A 155 -14.30 0.62 15.56
N LEU A 156 -15.38 0.20 16.19
CA LEU A 156 -15.66 0.47 17.60
C LEU A 156 -14.59 -0.15 18.50
N THR A 157 -14.21 -1.39 18.26
CA THR A 157 -13.14 -2.07 19.02
C THR A 157 -11.83 -1.28 18.90
N PHE A 158 -11.48 -0.84 17.70
CA PHE A 158 -10.28 -0.02 17.49
C PHE A 158 -10.36 1.32 18.23
N VAL A 159 -11.48 2.03 18.15
CA VAL A 159 -11.68 3.32 18.82
C VAL A 159 -11.66 3.16 20.35
N MET A 160 -12.30 2.11 20.88
CA MET A 160 -12.35 1.85 22.31
C MET A 160 -11.02 1.36 22.88
N ALA A 161 -10.26 0.59 22.11
CA ALA A 161 -8.93 0.11 22.51
C ALA A 161 -7.86 1.22 22.48
N THR A 162 -8.05 2.24 21.64
CA THR A 162 -7.15 3.38 21.54
C THR A 162 -7.69 4.57 22.32
N LEU A 163 -7.45 4.62 23.62
CA LEU A 163 -7.79 5.76 24.49
C LEU A 163 -7.01 7.06 24.15
N LYS A 164 -6.47 7.18 22.95
CA LYS A 164 -5.71 8.34 22.52
C LYS A 164 -6.63 9.41 21.94
N SER A 165 -6.82 10.49 22.67
CA SER A 165 -7.40 11.69 22.09
C SER A 165 -6.39 12.30 21.09
N VAL A 166 -6.83 12.52 19.86
CA VAL A 166 -6.00 13.16 18.81
C VAL A 166 -6.56 14.56 18.56
N LYS A 167 -5.79 15.57 18.87
CA LYS A 167 -6.16 16.97 18.57
C LYS A 167 -5.83 17.31 17.12
N CYS A 168 -6.59 18.19 16.51
CA CYS A 168 -6.34 18.68 15.15
C CYS A 168 -4.91 19.25 15.02
N ARG A 169 -4.40 19.94 16.04
CA ARG A 169 -3.02 20.45 16.10
C ARG A 169 -1.98 19.33 15.98
N ASP A 170 -2.21 18.20 16.63
CA ASP A 170 -1.29 17.06 16.61
C ASP A 170 -1.26 16.40 15.23
N LEU A 171 -2.40 16.34 14.55
CA LEU A 171 -2.49 15.90 13.16
C LEU A 171 -1.76 16.84 12.21
N THR A 172 -1.89 18.15 12.42
CA THR A 172 -1.24 19.18 11.59
C THR A 172 0.28 19.14 11.76
N ASN A 173 0.75 18.97 12.99
CA ASN A 173 2.18 18.94 13.32
C ASN A 173 2.80 17.55 13.21
N ARG A 174 2.04 16.56 12.87
CA ARG A 174 2.52 15.20 12.70
C ARG A 174 3.69 15.14 11.72
N PRO A 175 4.81 14.49 12.10
CA PRO A 175 5.93 14.32 11.19
C PRO A 175 5.51 13.50 9.97
N ALA A 176 6.19 13.75 8.86
CA ALA A 176 6.01 12.94 7.67
C ALA A 176 6.43 11.50 7.95
N VAL A 177 5.71 10.56 7.35
CA VAL A 177 6.17 9.16 7.33
C VAL A 177 7.45 9.13 6.49
N PRO A 178 8.59 8.72 7.08
CA PRO A 178 9.82 8.63 6.31
C PRO A 178 9.63 7.58 5.20
N LEU A 179 10.04 7.91 4.00
CA LEU A 179 10.22 6.92 2.95
C LEU A 179 11.43 6.08 3.32
N ILE A 180 11.30 4.77 3.16
CA ILE A 180 12.41 3.85 3.42
C ILE A 180 13.46 4.10 2.32
N ALA A 181 14.66 4.48 2.72
CA ALA A 181 15.78 4.72 1.80
C ALA A 181 16.42 3.39 1.36
#